data_51058bf2b859d34f8a3486feccdd39e3
#
_entry.id   51058bf2b859d34f8a3486feccdd39e3
#
_cell.length_a   1.000
_cell.length_b   1.000
_cell.length_c   1.000
_cell.angle_alpha   90.00
_cell.angle_beta   90.00
_cell.angle_gamma   90.00
#
_symmetry.space_group_name_H-M   'P 1'
#
loop_
_entity.id
_entity.type
_entity.pdbx_description
1 polymer ?
#
loop_
_entity_poly.entity_id
_entity_poly.type
_entity_poly.pdbx_seq_one_letter_code
_entity_poly.pdbx_strand_id
1 'polypeptide(L)'
;MKEVTVTNVKVPSAEELSMKVFNKAIEILGGPKKVIMYKKLTWVASLFESALVIVLKEVFNKTTDEIAQELGIATTTVRNILKAEPDKALEHLEKRIQEETTDEENVHIAGGLAKKAFEEVKGELGV
;
A
#
# COMPACT_ATOMS: atom_id res chain seq x y z
N MET A 1 6.51 -36.00 13.08
CA MET A 1 6.12 -35.25 12.78
C MET A 1 6.14 -34.77 11.72
N LYS A 2 5.71 -34.74 11.32
CA LYS A 2 5.62 -34.10 10.58
C LYS A 2 4.57 -33.57 10.03
N GLU A 3 3.29 -34.39 10.10
CA GLU A 3 2.16 -33.59 9.83
C GLU A 3 2.48 -32.20 10.15
N VAL A 4 3.41 -32.11 10.88
CA VAL A 4 4.04 -30.84 11.12
C VAL A 4 4.16 -30.08 9.82
N THR A 5 4.46 -30.77 8.75
CA THR A 5 4.58 -30.15 7.44
C THR A 5 3.30 -29.42 7.04
N VAL A 6 2.17 -30.04 7.27
CA VAL A 6 0.90 -29.43 6.91
C VAL A 6 0.65 -28.19 7.75
N THR A 7 0.93 -28.27 9.02
CA THR A 7 0.73 -27.15 9.92
C THR A 7 1.70 -26.01 9.66
N ASN A 8 2.78 -26.29 8.97
CA ASN A 8 3.78 -25.27 8.66
C ASN A 8 3.42 -24.49 7.40
N VAL A 9 2.38 -24.89 6.71
CA VAL A 9 1.91 -24.12 5.57
C VAL A 9 1.13 -22.95 6.15
N LYS A 10 1.79 -21.83 6.26
CA LYS A 10 1.19 -20.62 6.82
C LYS A 10 0.57 -19.79 5.73
N VAL A 11 -0.62 -19.29 6.04
CA VAL A 11 -1.20 -18.23 5.23
C VAL A 11 -0.55 -16.94 5.73
N PRO A 12 0.14 -16.20 4.87
CA PRO A 12 0.77 -14.95 5.30
C PRO A 12 -0.27 -13.99 5.88
N SER A 13 0.12 -13.28 6.90
CA SER A 13 -0.75 -12.29 7.52
C SER A 13 -0.89 -11.08 6.61
N ALA A 14 -1.91 -10.27 6.88
CA ALA A 14 -2.10 -9.04 6.14
C ALA A 14 -0.86 -8.15 6.26
N GLU A 15 -0.25 -8.12 7.43
CA GLU A 15 0.95 -7.31 7.64
C GLU A 15 2.12 -7.81 6.79
N GLU A 16 2.32 -9.12 6.73
CA GLU A 16 3.38 -9.68 5.91
C GLU A 16 3.17 -9.38 4.43
N LEU A 17 1.95 -9.53 3.95
CA LEU A 17 1.65 -9.25 2.56
C LEU A 17 1.76 -7.76 2.26
N SER A 18 1.34 -6.91 3.20
CA SER A 18 1.43 -5.46 2.99
C SER A 18 2.89 -5.00 2.91
N MET A 19 3.80 -5.67 3.62
CA MET A 19 5.22 -5.34 3.51
C MET A 19 5.76 -5.65 2.12
N LYS A 20 5.27 -6.72 1.50
CA LYS A 20 5.67 -7.02 0.11
C LYS A 20 5.18 -5.94 -0.83
N VAL A 21 3.96 -5.46 -0.63
CA VAL A 21 3.41 -4.38 -1.43
C VAL A 21 4.21 -3.10 -1.21
N PHE A 22 4.50 -2.77 0.04
CA PHE A 22 5.29 -1.59 0.39
C PHE A 22 6.67 -1.65 -0.27
N ASN A 23 7.36 -2.79 -0.13
CA ASN A 23 8.69 -2.94 -0.71
C ASN A 23 8.68 -2.78 -2.23
N LYS A 24 7.65 -3.32 -2.88
CA LYS A 24 7.52 -3.17 -4.33
C LYS A 24 7.28 -1.70 -4.70
N ALA A 25 6.50 -0.98 -3.90
CA ALA A 25 6.26 0.44 -4.16
C ALA A 25 7.58 1.22 -4.09
N ILE A 26 8.41 0.94 -3.09
CA ILE A 26 9.72 1.59 -2.98
C ILE A 26 10.58 1.26 -4.21
N GLU A 27 10.52 0.01 -4.66
CA GLU A 27 11.26 -0.43 -5.84
C GLU A 27 10.79 0.33 -7.10
N ILE A 28 9.48 0.49 -7.25
CA ILE A 28 8.90 1.23 -8.37
C ILE A 28 9.41 2.67 -8.37
N LEU A 29 9.60 3.25 -7.19
CA LEU A 29 10.10 4.63 -7.06
C LEU A 29 11.60 4.75 -7.30
N GLY A 30 12.29 3.65 -7.47
CA GLY A 30 13.72 3.67 -7.76
C GLY A 30 14.60 3.28 -6.58
N GLY A 31 14.01 2.79 -5.51
CA GLY A 31 14.73 2.32 -4.33
C GLY A 31 14.83 3.36 -3.23
N PRO A 32 15.34 2.96 -2.06
CA PRO A 32 15.37 3.84 -0.89
C PRO A 32 16.12 5.15 -1.11
N LYS A 33 17.24 5.10 -1.81
CA LYS A 33 18.03 6.30 -2.07
C LYS A 33 17.22 7.32 -2.86
N LYS A 34 16.54 6.85 -3.91
CA LYS A 34 15.74 7.71 -4.75
C LYS A 34 14.57 8.31 -3.95
N VAL A 35 13.97 7.51 -3.09
CA VAL A 35 12.87 7.97 -2.25
C VAL A 35 13.32 9.12 -1.35
N ILE A 36 14.51 8.99 -0.75
CA ILE A 36 15.05 10.05 0.10
C ILE A 36 15.28 11.32 -0.71
N MET A 37 15.67 11.18 -1.95
CA MET A 37 15.93 12.33 -2.82
C MET A 37 14.67 13.13 -3.16
N TYR A 38 13.50 12.54 -2.94
CA TYR A 38 12.24 13.27 -3.17
C TYR A 38 11.98 14.35 -2.12
N LYS A 39 12.77 14.36 -1.05
CA LYS A 39 12.74 15.41 0.00
C LYS A 39 11.46 15.51 0.83
N LYS A 40 10.31 15.39 0.23
CA LYS A 40 9.03 15.44 0.94
C LYS A 40 8.54 14.03 1.16
N LEU A 41 8.70 13.50 2.36
CA LEU A 41 8.41 12.10 2.67
C LEU A 41 7.11 11.90 3.47
N THR A 42 6.29 12.95 3.58
CA THR A 42 5.06 12.87 4.37
C THR A 42 4.10 11.79 3.88
N TRP A 43 4.18 11.44 2.60
CA TRP A 43 3.31 10.42 2.02
C TRP A 43 3.77 8.98 2.30
N VAL A 44 4.99 8.81 2.81
CA VAL A 44 5.52 7.46 3.05
C VAL A 44 4.72 6.72 4.13
N ALA A 45 4.34 7.42 5.19
CA ALA A 45 3.52 6.82 6.23
C ALA A 45 2.17 6.38 5.64
N SER A 46 1.61 7.19 4.74
CA SER A 46 0.36 6.85 4.05
C SER A 46 0.55 5.65 3.13
N LEU A 47 1.76 5.43 2.64
CA LEU A 47 2.05 4.28 1.79
C LEU A 47 1.92 2.97 2.58
N PHE A 48 2.43 2.93 3.82
CA PHE A 48 2.23 1.77 4.70
C PHE A 48 0.75 1.51 4.92
N GLU A 49 0.02 2.56 5.25
CA GLU A 49 -1.41 2.48 5.49
C GLU A 49 -2.14 1.97 4.25
N SER A 50 -1.81 2.53 3.10
CA SER A 50 -2.44 2.15 1.84
C SER A 50 -2.16 0.71 1.46
N ALA A 51 -0.92 0.26 1.66
CA ALA A 51 -0.55 -1.12 1.36
C ALA A 51 -1.40 -2.08 2.19
N LEU A 52 -1.57 -1.78 3.47
CA LEU A 52 -2.35 -2.62 4.35
C LEU A 52 -3.84 -2.60 3.98
N VAL A 53 -4.37 -1.42 3.68
CA VAL A 53 -5.78 -1.28 3.26
C VAL A 53 -6.05 -2.13 2.01
N ILE A 54 -5.18 -2.04 1.02
CA ILE A 54 -5.38 -2.76 -0.23
C ILE A 54 -5.31 -4.27 -0.02
N VAL A 55 -4.36 -4.73 0.78
CA VAL A 55 -4.25 -6.17 1.09
C VAL A 55 -5.49 -6.66 1.83
N LEU A 56 -5.96 -5.90 2.83
CA LEU A 56 -7.15 -6.28 3.58
C LEU A 56 -8.38 -6.36 2.67
N LYS A 57 -8.46 -5.46 1.69
CA LYS A 57 -9.57 -5.45 0.75
C LYS A 57 -9.45 -6.58 -0.28
N GLU A 58 -8.31 -6.68 -0.95
CA GLU A 58 -8.17 -7.55 -2.12
C GLU A 58 -7.88 -9.00 -1.77
N VAL A 59 -7.16 -9.25 -0.69
CA VAL A 59 -6.79 -10.61 -0.30
C VAL A 59 -7.74 -11.16 0.75
N PHE A 60 -8.10 -10.36 1.73
CA PHE A 60 -8.91 -10.82 2.85
C PHE A 60 -10.38 -10.44 2.74
N ASN A 61 -10.75 -9.75 1.66
CA ASN A 61 -12.15 -9.41 1.35
C ASN A 61 -12.88 -8.65 2.46
N LYS A 62 -12.16 -7.81 3.18
CA LYS A 62 -12.76 -6.99 4.22
C LYS A 62 -13.55 -5.83 3.61
N THR A 63 -14.61 -5.43 4.29
CA THR A 63 -15.38 -4.26 3.86
C THR A 63 -14.67 -2.98 4.30
N THR A 64 -15.07 -1.87 3.70
CA THR A 64 -14.53 -0.56 4.07
C THR A 64 -14.67 -0.31 5.57
N ASP A 65 -15.85 -0.61 6.12
CA ASP A 65 -16.08 -0.41 7.56
C ASP A 65 -15.21 -1.31 8.42
N GLU A 66 -15.04 -2.55 8.01
CA GLU A 66 -14.19 -3.48 8.74
C GLU A 66 -12.73 -3.03 8.74
N ILE A 67 -12.25 -2.57 7.59
CA ILE A 67 -10.89 -2.07 7.47
C ILE A 67 -10.68 -0.84 8.35
N ALA A 68 -11.62 0.10 8.27
CA ALA A 68 -11.54 1.33 9.06
C ALA A 68 -11.48 1.02 10.54
N GLN A 69 -12.32 0.10 10.99
CA GLN A 69 -12.38 -0.28 12.38
C GLN A 69 -11.10 -0.99 12.83
N GLU A 70 -10.62 -1.91 12.01
CA GLU A 70 -9.43 -2.69 12.34
C GLU A 70 -8.18 -1.80 12.45
N LEU A 71 -8.06 -0.83 11.56
CA LEU A 71 -6.88 0.04 11.53
C LEU A 71 -7.04 1.31 12.34
N GLY A 72 -8.24 1.59 12.84
CA GLY A 72 -8.46 2.81 13.61
C GLY A 72 -8.39 4.07 12.77
N ILE A 73 -8.82 3.99 11.51
CA ILE A 73 -8.81 5.14 10.60
C ILE A 73 -10.23 5.43 10.12
N ALA A 74 -10.42 6.60 9.53
CA ALA A 74 -11.74 7.00 9.05
C ALA A 74 -12.14 6.20 7.82
N THR A 75 -13.43 5.91 7.67
CA THR A 75 -13.93 5.23 6.47
C THR A 75 -13.65 6.03 5.21
N THR A 76 -13.68 7.37 5.31
CA THR A 76 -13.36 8.21 4.16
C THR A 76 -11.91 8.01 3.71
N THR A 77 -10.99 7.82 4.66
CA THR A 77 -9.60 7.54 4.32
C THR A 77 -9.49 6.23 3.55
N VAL A 78 -10.19 5.19 4.03
CA VAL A 78 -10.18 3.90 3.33
C VAL A 78 -10.74 4.06 1.92
N ARG A 79 -11.85 4.77 1.77
CA ARG A 79 -12.44 4.98 0.45
C ARG A 79 -11.51 5.73 -0.48
N ASN A 80 -10.85 6.76 0.03
CA ASN A 80 -9.92 7.55 -0.79
C ASN A 80 -8.74 6.72 -1.27
N ILE A 81 -8.22 5.86 -0.41
CA ILE A 81 -7.15 4.94 -0.79
C ILE A 81 -7.65 4.02 -1.90
N LEU A 82 -8.84 3.45 -1.73
CA LEU A 82 -9.38 2.50 -2.70
C LEU A 82 -9.76 3.15 -4.03
N LYS A 83 -9.98 4.45 -4.05
CA LYS A 83 -10.28 5.19 -5.28
C LYS A 83 -9.04 5.71 -5.99
N ALA A 84 -7.89 5.69 -5.34
CA ALA A 84 -6.69 6.26 -5.92
C ALA A 84 -6.33 5.56 -7.23
N GLU A 85 -5.84 6.35 -8.19
CA GLU A 85 -5.51 5.84 -9.52
C GLU A 85 -4.00 5.64 -9.63
N PRO A 86 -3.56 4.40 -9.91
CA PRO A 86 -2.13 4.09 -9.95
C PRO A 86 -1.31 4.96 -10.90
N ASP A 87 -1.82 5.17 -12.11
CA ASP A 87 -1.07 5.93 -13.10
C ASP A 87 -0.93 7.40 -12.74
N LYS A 88 -1.98 7.96 -12.14
CA LYS A 88 -1.96 9.37 -11.76
C LYS A 88 -1.08 9.63 -10.55
N ALA A 89 -0.91 8.63 -9.69
CA ALA A 89 -0.09 8.80 -8.51
C ALA A 89 1.36 9.10 -8.86
N LEU A 90 1.93 8.34 -9.79
CA LEU A 90 3.31 8.56 -10.23
C LEU A 90 3.45 9.90 -10.93
N GLU A 91 2.48 10.25 -11.76
CA GLU A 91 2.49 11.51 -12.47
C GLU A 91 2.48 12.68 -11.50
N HIS A 92 1.63 12.63 -10.47
CA HIS A 92 1.56 13.67 -9.46
C HIS A 92 2.87 13.79 -8.68
N LEU A 93 3.46 12.65 -8.33
CA LEU A 93 4.70 12.65 -7.58
C LEU A 93 5.81 13.32 -8.38
N GLU A 94 5.94 12.98 -9.65
CA GLU A 94 6.97 13.56 -10.50
C GLU A 94 6.80 15.06 -10.69
N LYS A 95 5.56 15.53 -10.81
CA LYS A 95 5.28 16.93 -11.03
C LYS A 95 5.42 17.78 -9.78
N ARG A 96 5.15 17.20 -8.62
CA ARG A 96 5.08 17.96 -7.36
C ARG A 96 6.15 17.61 -6.36
N ILE A 97 7.25 17.09 -6.85
CA ILE A 97 8.32 16.62 -5.98
C ILE A 97 8.88 17.71 -5.07
N GLN A 98 8.81 18.96 -5.51
CA GLN A 98 9.34 20.09 -4.76
C GLN A 98 8.25 20.90 -4.04
N GLU A 99 6.99 20.52 -4.22
CA GLU A 99 5.88 21.26 -3.65
C GLU A 99 5.31 20.59 -2.41
N GLU A 100 4.66 21.40 -1.57
CA GLU A 100 3.95 20.84 -0.42
C GLU A 100 2.69 20.14 -0.90
N THR A 101 2.38 19.01 -0.27
CA THR A 101 1.17 18.27 -0.60
C THR A 101 0.21 18.32 0.59
N THR A 102 -1.08 18.27 0.29
CA THR A 102 -2.10 18.16 1.34
C THR A 102 -2.19 16.72 1.80
N ASP A 103 -2.82 16.48 2.95
CA ASP A 103 -3.03 15.12 3.45
C ASP A 103 -3.82 14.30 2.43
N GLU A 104 -4.80 14.92 1.78
CA GLU A 104 -5.59 14.25 0.76
C GLU A 104 -4.75 13.83 -0.44
N GLU A 105 -3.85 14.69 -0.88
CA GLU A 105 -2.94 14.37 -1.97
C GLU A 105 -1.98 13.26 -1.58
N ASN A 106 -1.49 13.28 -0.33
CA ASN A 106 -0.61 12.23 0.17
C ASN A 106 -1.30 10.87 0.14
N VAL A 107 -2.57 10.83 0.55
CA VAL A 107 -3.36 9.59 0.52
C VAL A 107 -3.54 9.12 -0.91
N HIS A 108 -3.80 10.04 -1.84
CA HIS A 108 -4.00 9.68 -3.25
C HIS A 108 -2.71 9.12 -3.86
N ILE A 109 -1.59 9.78 -3.62
CA ILE A 109 -0.30 9.32 -4.12
C ILE A 109 0.03 7.94 -3.55
N ALA A 110 -0.07 7.81 -2.24
CA ALA A 110 0.26 6.57 -1.57
C ALA A 110 -0.68 5.44 -1.99
N GLY A 111 -1.98 5.74 -2.08
CA GLY A 111 -2.97 4.75 -2.50
C GLY A 111 -2.71 4.25 -3.91
N GLY A 112 -2.40 5.18 -4.83
CA GLY A 112 -2.12 4.81 -6.20
C GLY A 112 -0.86 3.98 -6.34
N LEU A 113 0.20 4.36 -5.62
CA LEU A 113 1.45 3.59 -5.64
C LEU A 113 1.26 2.19 -5.05
N ALA A 114 0.51 2.09 -3.96
CA ALA A 114 0.25 0.81 -3.33
C ALA A 114 -0.55 -0.09 -4.27
N LYS A 115 -1.52 0.46 -4.99
CA LYS A 115 -2.30 -0.31 -5.96
C LYS A 115 -1.41 -0.82 -7.09
N LYS A 116 -0.55 0.04 -7.61
CA LYS A 116 0.36 -0.37 -8.68
C LYS A 116 1.28 -1.48 -8.20
N ALA A 117 1.84 -1.32 -7.00
CA ALA A 117 2.71 -2.32 -6.41
C ALA A 117 1.96 -3.64 -6.19
N PHE A 118 0.73 -3.57 -5.69
CA PHE A 118 -0.08 -4.75 -5.49
C PHE A 118 -0.31 -5.50 -6.80
N GLU A 119 -0.65 -4.77 -7.87
CA GLU A 119 -0.86 -5.38 -9.18
C GLU A 119 0.38 -6.14 -9.66
N GLU A 120 1.55 -5.60 -9.39
CA GLU A 120 2.79 -6.23 -9.83
C GLU A 120 3.19 -7.45 -9.01
N VAL A 121 2.79 -7.51 -7.74
CA VAL A 121 3.19 -8.63 -6.88
C VAL A 121 2.07 -9.61 -6.57
N LYS A 122 0.85 -9.34 -7.03
CA LYS A 122 -0.26 -10.19 -6.60
C LYS A 122 -0.08 -11.67 -6.96
N GLY A 123 0.62 -11.96 -8.02
CA GLY A 123 0.95 -13.32 -8.36
C GLY A 123 1.81 -13.99 -7.29
N GLU A 124 2.69 -13.22 -6.67
CA GLU A 124 3.55 -13.70 -5.59
C GLU A 124 2.77 -13.86 -4.30
N LEU A 125 1.66 -13.14 -4.18
CA LEU A 125 0.82 -13.21 -2.99
C LEU A 125 -0.17 -14.37 -3.02
N GLY A 126 -0.26 -15.06 -4.14
CA GLY A 126 -1.16 -16.19 -4.27
C GLY A 126 -2.61 -15.79 -4.58
N VAL A 127 -2.80 -14.63 -5.16
CA VAL A 127 -4.16 -14.15 -5.48
C VAL A 127 -4.32 -13.86 -6.96
#